data_762d0806cee3c8f1402d828473b84125
#
_entry.id   762d0806cee3c8f1402d828473b84125
#
_cell.length_a   1.000
_cell.length_b   1.000
_cell.length_c   1.000
_cell.angle_alpha   90.00
_cell.angle_beta   90.00
_cell.angle_gamma   90.00
#
_symmetry.space_group_name_H-M   'P 1'
#
loop_
_entity.id
_entity.type
_entity.pdbx_description
1 polymer ?
#
loop_
_entity_poly.entity_id
_entity_poly.type
_entity_poly.pdbx_seq_one_letter_code
_entity_poly.pdbx_strand_id
1 'polypeptide(L)'
;MNSLKNYSIHPRSKKKIQFIIIHYTGMQSEIESLQKLSNAKSKVSCHYFIGRKGKIIKLVPDKNIAWHAGKSRWKNFKNLNNCSIGIELVNKGHNIGYQNYTNSQILSLINLCKNLKKKYKINSSNFLGHSDISPLRKIDPGEKFPWKKLSKFKLGKWYKTESLKKNFKDWKKHKPLFFKNLYKIGYRYFDLNRRVKNDKLVIKAFQRKYNPSNVSGVVDRKTLKISCFLANQLIKT
;
A
#
# COMPACT_ATOMS: atom_id res chain seq x y z
N MET A 1 23.46 -21.98 18.86
CA MET A 1 22.99 -22.02 17.45
C MET A 1 22.59 -20.59 17.01
N ASN A 2 23.34 -19.99 16.09
CA ASN A 2 22.91 -18.70 15.50
C ASN A 2 21.66 -18.96 14.67
N SER A 3 20.47 -18.57 15.19
CA SER A 3 19.25 -18.64 14.41
C SER A 3 19.41 -17.73 13.19
N LEU A 4 19.27 -18.30 12.00
CA LEU A 4 19.31 -17.55 10.74
C LEU A 4 18.26 -16.42 10.81
N LYS A 5 18.71 -15.17 10.67
CA LYS A 5 17.82 -14.00 10.73
C LYS A 5 17.00 -13.90 9.45
N ASN A 6 15.69 -13.75 9.56
CA ASN A 6 14.79 -13.55 8.40
C ASN A 6 14.72 -12.07 7.95
N TYR A 7 15.89 -11.41 7.88
CA TYR A 7 16.03 -10.02 7.43
C TYR A 7 17.51 -9.70 7.16
N SER A 8 17.80 -8.60 6.47
CA SER A 8 19.17 -8.15 6.26
C SER A 8 19.82 -7.78 7.60
N ILE A 9 20.99 -8.34 7.87
CA ILE A 9 21.79 -8.04 9.08
C ILE A 9 22.38 -6.62 9.05
N HIS A 10 22.53 -6.03 7.84
CA HIS A 10 23.06 -4.67 7.70
C HIS A 10 22.00 -3.63 8.06
N PRO A 11 22.23 -2.79 9.07
CA PRO A 11 21.28 -1.78 9.48
C PRO A 11 21.21 -0.63 8.46
N ARG A 12 20.05 0.00 8.37
CA ARG A 12 19.84 1.23 7.60
C ARG A 12 19.69 2.43 8.52
N SER A 13 20.07 3.63 8.07
CA SER A 13 19.86 4.86 8.83
C SER A 13 18.37 5.19 8.97
N LYS A 14 17.99 5.88 10.06
CA LYS A 14 16.60 6.34 10.28
C LYS A 14 16.10 7.24 9.14
N LYS A 15 16.95 8.08 8.55
CA LYS A 15 16.62 8.98 7.43
C LYS A 15 16.19 8.23 6.16
N LYS A 16 16.61 6.98 6.00
CA LYS A 16 16.18 6.14 4.87
C LYS A 16 14.74 5.62 5.00
N ILE A 17 14.13 5.62 6.20
CA ILE A 17 12.76 5.11 6.39
C ILE A 17 11.77 6.21 6.00
N GLN A 18 11.19 6.09 4.81
CA GLN A 18 10.32 7.10 4.21
C GLN A 18 8.90 6.62 3.94
N PHE A 19 8.67 5.30 3.93
CA PHE A 19 7.39 4.70 3.55
C PHE A 19 6.87 3.71 4.59
N ILE A 20 5.55 3.60 4.69
CA ILE A 20 4.84 2.49 5.32
C ILE A 20 4.13 1.71 4.22
N ILE A 21 4.40 0.40 4.14
CA ILE A 21 3.72 -0.49 3.20
C ILE A 21 2.82 -1.44 3.97
N ILE A 22 1.54 -1.41 3.63
CA ILE A 22 0.51 -2.24 4.25
C ILE A 22 0.28 -3.48 3.40
N HIS A 23 0.24 -4.63 4.09
CA HIS A 23 0.03 -5.94 3.52
C HIS A 23 -1.11 -6.67 4.23
N TYR A 24 -1.55 -7.77 3.64
CA TYR A 24 -2.23 -8.84 4.35
C TYR A 24 -1.42 -10.14 4.21
N THR A 25 -1.54 -11.03 5.20
CA THR A 25 -0.76 -12.27 5.24
C THR A 25 -1.07 -13.24 4.12
N GLY A 26 -2.33 -13.32 3.67
CA GLY A 26 -2.76 -14.23 2.59
C GLY A 26 -2.59 -15.71 2.93
N MET A 27 -2.78 -16.08 4.21
CA MET A 27 -2.61 -17.43 4.74
C MET A 27 -3.82 -17.84 5.58
N GLN A 28 -4.02 -19.16 5.78
CA GLN A 28 -5.19 -19.72 6.45
C GLN A 28 -5.32 -19.29 7.90
N SER A 29 -4.21 -19.22 8.63
CA SER A 29 -4.21 -18.93 10.06
C SER A 29 -3.16 -17.90 10.46
N GLU A 30 -3.35 -17.34 11.66
CA GLU A 30 -2.41 -16.44 12.31
C GLU A 30 -1.10 -17.14 12.65
N ILE A 31 -1.19 -18.41 13.09
CA ILE A 31 -0.03 -19.24 13.46
C ILE A 31 0.83 -19.52 12.23
N GLU A 32 0.21 -19.98 11.14
CA GLU A 32 0.90 -20.21 9.86
C GLU A 32 1.62 -18.95 9.36
N SER A 33 0.92 -17.80 9.47
CA SER A 33 1.47 -16.50 9.07
C SER A 33 2.72 -16.14 9.89
N LEU A 34 2.67 -16.31 11.20
CA LEU A 34 3.80 -16.03 12.08
C LEU A 34 4.97 -16.98 11.80
N GLN A 35 4.70 -18.26 11.67
CA GLN A 35 5.73 -19.26 11.35
C GLN A 35 6.47 -18.92 10.06
N LYS A 36 5.73 -18.58 8.99
CA LYS A 36 6.33 -18.20 7.70
C LYS A 36 7.13 -16.92 7.78
N LEU A 37 6.58 -15.87 8.40
CA LEU A 37 7.23 -14.56 8.50
C LEU A 37 8.45 -14.55 9.44
N SER A 38 8.55 -15.52 10.35
CA SER A 38 9.69 -15.71 11.26
C SER A 38 10.74 -16.69 10.73
N ASN A 39 10.41 -17.49 9.73
CA ASN A 39 11.31 -18.53 9.20
C ASN A 39 12.27 -17.93 8.17
N ALA A 40 13.57 -17.99 8.43
CA ALA A 40 14.62 -17.49 7.53
C ALA A 40 14.60 -18.15 6.14
N LYS A 41 14.21 -19.42 6.05
CA LYS A 41 14.12 -20.15 4.77
C LYS A 41 13.03 -19.60 3.86
N SER A 42 12.01 -18.91 4.40
CA SER A 42 10.90 -18.34 3.63
C SER A 42 11.31 -17.15 2.75
N LYS A 43 12.40 -16.47 3.10
CA LYS A 43 12.87 -15.23 2.46
C LYS A 43 11.78 -14.14 2.35
N VAL A 44 10.79 -14.19 3.24
CA VAL A 44 9.70 -13.21 3.37
C VAL A 44 9.58 -12.83 4.84
N SER A 45 9.56 -11.54 5.14
CA SER A 45 9.43 -11.02 6.51
C SER A 45 8.77 -9.65 6.52
N CYS A 46 8.31 -9.21 7.69
CA CYS A 46 7.79 -7.86 7.92
C CYS A 46 8.32 -7.28 9.23
N HIS A 47 8.20 -5.97 9.38
CA HIS A 47 8.62 -5.32 10.62
C HIS A 47 7.59 -5.53 11.73
N TYR A 48 6.32 -5.40 11.39
CA TYR A 48 5.21 -5.54 12.33
C TYR A 48 4.14 -6.45 11.77
N PHE A 49 3.62 -7.29 12.63
CA PHE A 49 2.51 -8.18 12.39
C PHE A 49 1.34 -7.78 13.29
N ILE A 50 0.12 -7.75 12.78
CA ILE A 50 -1.09 -7.39 13.52
C ILE A 50 -2.10 -8.53 13.40
N GLY A 51 -2.34 -9.23 14.52
CA GLY A 51 -3.30 -10.31 14.63
C GLY A 51 -4.75 -9.84 14.54
N ARG A 52 -5.69 -10.76 14.34
CA ARG A 52 -7.13 -10.45 14.23
C ARG A 52 -7.70 -9.71 15.43
N LYS A 53 -7.19 -9.99 16.64
CA LYS A 53 -7.57 -9.31 17.89
C LYS A 53 -6.82 -7.98 18.12
N GLY A 54 -6.00 -7.53 17.15
CA GLY A 54 -5.24 -6.28 17.23
C GLY A 54 -3.90 -6.39 17.96
N LYS A 55 -3.49 -7.58 18.41
CA LYS A 55 -2.15 -7.78 19.00
C LYS A 55 -1.07 -7.45 17.98
N ILE A 56 -0.13 -6.57 18.36
CA ILE A 56 1.00 -6.19 17.53
C ILE A 56 2.21 -7.00 17.96
N ILE A 57 2.88 -7.64 17.00
CA ILE A 57 4.14 -8.36 17.21
C ILE A 57 5.20 -7.71 16.30
N LYS A 58 6.32 -7.33 16.89
CA LYS A 58 7.48 -6.82 16.15
C LYS A 58 8.38 -8.00 15.79
N LEU A 59 8.51 -8.28 14.50
CA LEU A 59 9.32 -9.40 13.98
C LEU A 59 10.72 -8.96 13.55
N VAL A 60 10.82 -7.77 12.92
CA VAL A 60 12.10 -7.22 12.45
C VAL A 60 12.32 -5.85 13.07
N PRO A 61 13.52 -5.56 13.63
CA PRO A 61 13.84 -4.23 14.12
C PRO A 61 13.78 -3.19 13.00
N ASP A 62 13.24 -1.99 13.28
CA ASP A 62 13.03 -0.93 12.27
C ASP A 62 14.31 -0.55 11.50
N LYS A 63 15.48 -0.64 12.17
CA LYS A 63 16.78 -0.36 11.57
C LYS A 63 17.23 -1.41 10.55
N ASN A 64 16.66 -2.60 10.58
CA ASN A 64 16.99 -3.67 9.65
C ASN A 64 16.03 -3.66 8.46
N ILE A 65 16.41 -4.32 7.36
CA ILE A 65 15.60 -4.41 6.15
C ILE A 65 14.81 -5.71 6.19
N ALA A 66 13.48 -5.63 6.32
CA ALA A 66 12.60 -6.78 6.15
C ALA A 66 12.27 -7.01 4.66
N TRP A 67 12.00 -8.23 4.28
CA TRP A 67 11.76 -8.65 2.89
C TRP A 67 10.26 -8.77 2.60
N HIS A 68 9.56 -7.63 2.49
CA HIS A 68 8.11 -7.58 2.32
C HIS A 68 7.64 -7.00 0.97
N ALA A 69 8.42 -6.10 0.35
CA ALA A 69 8.00 -5.39 -0.85
C ALA A 69 8.47 -6.04 -2.16
N GLY A 70 9.60 -6.79 -2.12
CA GLY A 70 10.20 -7.42 -3.29
C GLY A 70 10.47 -6.41 -4.41
N LYS A 71 10.36 -6.86 -5.67
CA LYS A 71 10.47 -6.00 -6.85
C LYS A 71 9.33 -4.98 -6.85
N SER A 72 9.65 -3.72 -6.56
CA SER A 72 8.69 -2.65 -6.31
C SER A 72 9.21 -1.29 -6.80
N ARG A 73 8.29 -0.38 -7.19
CA ARG A 73 8.60 0.98 -7.66
C ARG A 73 7.52 1.95 -7.21
N TRP A 74 7.94 3.12 -6.74
CA TRP A 74 7.05 4.24 -6.44
C TRP A 74 7.80 5.55 -6.63
N LYS A 75 7.27 6.49 -7.41
CA LYS A 75 8.02 7.69 -7.83
C LYS A 75 9.40 7.27 -8.37
N ASN A 76 10.47 7.83 -7.84
CA ASN A 76 11.85 7.51 -8.22
C ASN A 76 12.46 6.36 -7.39
N PHE A 77 11.70 5.81 -6.42
CA PHE A 77 12.18 4.73 -5.56
C PHE A 77 11.99 3.37 -6.23
N LYS A 78 13.01 2.53 -6.11
CA LYS A 78 13.02 1.11 -6.51
C LYS A 78 13.37 0.27 -5.28
N ASN A 79 12.92 -0.99 -5.24
CA ASN A 79 13.22 -1.93 -4.13
C ASN A 79 12.88 -1.34 -2.77
N LEU A 80 11.59 -1.04 -2.55
CA LEU A 80 11.13 -0.30 -1.38
C LEU A 80 11.41 -0.98 -0.03
N ASN A 81 11.85 -2.24 0.00
CA ASN A 81 12.37 -2.84 1.25
C ASN A 81 13.41 -1.94 1.93
N ASN A 82 14.26 -1.28 1.15
CA ASN A 82 15.38 -0.48 1.66
C ASN A 82 14.93 0.79 2.38
N CYS A 83 13.74 1.29 2.10
CA CYS A 83 13.27 2.60 2.59
C CYS A 83 11.86 2.58 3.21
N SER A 84 11.35 1.40 3.56
CA SER A 84 10.01 1.27 4.13
C SER A 84 9.96 0.40 5.38
N ILE A 85 8.87 0.57 6.14
CA ILE A 85 8.41 -0.35 7.17
C ILE A 85 7.26 -1.14 6.58
N GLY A 86 7.35 -2.48 6.56
CA GLY A 86 6.26 -3.38 6.16
C GLY A 86 5.43 -3.79 7.36
N ILE A 87 4.10 -3.69 7.23
CA ILE A 87 3.13 -4.09 8.26
C ILE A 87 2.17 -5.11 7.65
N GLU A 88 2.14 -6.30 8.22
CA GLU A 88 1.26 -7.40 7.84
C GLU A 88 0.04 -7.47 8.75
N LEU A 89 -1.16 -7.47 8.18
CA LEU A 89 -2.41 -7.73 8.91
C LEU A 89 -2.90 -9.14 8.61
N VAL A 90 -3.27 -9.90 9.62
CA VAL A 90 -3.84 -11.24 9.42
C VAL A 90 -5.14 -11.14 8.63
N ASN A 91 -5.14 -11.75 7.47
CA ASN A 91 -6.29 -11.89 6.59
C ASN A 91 -6.01 -13.00 5.58
N LYS A 92 -7.00 -13.85 5.30
CA LYS A 92 -6.85 -14.98 4.37
C LYS A 92 -6.52 -14.55 2.94
N GLY A 93 -6.86 -13.31 2.57
CA GLY A 93 -6.58 -12.78 1.24
C GLY A 93 -7.46 -13.38 0.14
N HIS A 94 -7.31 -12.83 -1.07
CA HIS A 94 -8.22 -13.12 -2.19
C HIS A 94 -8.25 -14.58 -2.63
N ASN A 95 -7.15 -15.31 -2.48
CA ASN A 95 -7.04 -16.69 -2.96
C ASN A 95 -7.68 -17.72 -2.02
N ILE A 96 -7.88 -17.38 -0.73
CA ILE A 96 -8.31 -18.35 0.30
C ILE A 96 -9.67 -17.95 0.90
N GLY A 97 -10.02 -16.66 0.89
CA GLY A 97 -11.25 -16.15 1.49
C GLY A 97 -11.05 -14.77 2.09
N TYR A 98 -11.01 -13.76 1.23
CA TYR A 98 -10.73 -12.38 1.61
C TYR A 98 -11.78 -11.82 2.58
N GLN A 99 -11.35 -11.45 3.76
CA GLN A 99 -12.19 -11.04 4.88
C GLN A 99 -12.17 -9.51 5.07
N ASN A 100 -13.16 -9.01 5.80
CA ASN A 100 -13.09 -7.65 6.36
C ASN A 100 -12.01 -7.59 7.45
N TYR A 101 -11.34 -6.45 7.55
CA TYR A 101 -10.44 -6.16 8.66
C TYR A 101 -11.26 -5.87 9.93
N THR A 102 -10.82 -6.38 11.07
CA THR A 102 -11.50 -6.11 12.35
C THR A 102 -11.24 -4.68 12.82
N ASN A 103 -12.16 -4.15 13.62
CA ASN A 103 -11.95 -2.83 14.25
C ASN A 103 -10.68 -2.80 15.10
N SER A 104 -10.41 -3.87 15.85
CA SER A 104 -9.20 -4.01 16.67
C SER A 104 -7.92 -3.94 15.83
N GLN A 105 -7.87 -4.66 14.69
CA GLN A 105 -6.74 -4.55 13.77
C GLN A 105 -6.51 -3.12 13.29
N ILE A 106 -7.58 -2.44 12.87
CA ILE A 106 -7.48 -1.09 12.31
C ILE A 106 -7.12 -0.05 13.37
N LEU A 107 -7.63 -0.16 14.59
CA LEU A 107 -7.24 0.72 15.70
C LEU A 107 -5.76 0.55 16.05
N SER A 108 -5.30 -0.69 16.19
CA SER A 108 -3.90 -1.00 16.45
C SER A 108 -2.98 -0.50 15.34
N LEU A 109 -3.37 -0.69 14.07
CA LEU A 109 -2.64 -0.17 12.92
C LEU A 109 -2.54 1.36 12.94
N ILE A 110 -3.65 2.06 13.22
CA ILE A 110 -3.66 3.53 13.29
C ILE A 110 -2.70 4.03 14.37
N ASN A 111 -2.72 3.44 15.57
CA ASN A 111 -1.84 3.83 16.67
C ASN A 111 -0.38 3.57 16.32
N LEU A 112 -0.06 2.39 15.81
CA LEU A 112 1.28 2.05 15.33
C LEU A 112 1.77 3.03 14.26
N CYS A 113 0.94 3.29 13.25
CA CYS A 113 1.28 4.18 12.15
C CYS A 113 1.47 5.65 12.60
N LYS A 114 0.69 6.15 13.57
CA LYS A 114 0.91 7.47 14.17
C LYS A 114 2.28 7.57 14.81
N ASN A 115 2.68 6.56 15.60
CA ASN A 115 3.97 6.51 16.28
C ASN A 115 5.13 6.44 15.26
N LEU A 116 5.03 5.57 14.26
CA LEU A 116 6.03 5.46 13.20
C LEU A 116 6.12 6.74 12.37
N LYS A 117 4.99 7.37 12.03
CA LYS A 117 4.95 8.64 11.32
C LYS A 117 5.69 9.73 12.07
N LYS A 118 5.44 9.88 13.38
CA LYS A 118 6.13 10.84 14.24
C LYS A 118 7.64 10.54 14.33
N LYS A 119 7.99 9.28 14.61
CA LYS A 119 9.36 8.81 14.80
C LYS A 119 10.25 9.01 13.58
N TYR A 120 9.73 8.75 12.37
CA TYR A 120 10.48 8.79 11.12
C TYR A 120 10.12 9.98 10.22
N LYS A 121 9.26 10.90 10.67
CA LYS A 121 8.78 12.06 9.91
C LYS A 121 8.19 11.68 8.55
N ILE A 122 7.43 10.57 8.50
CA ILE A 122 6.89 10.02 7.25
C ILE A 122 5.79 10.92 6.71
N ASN A 123 5.89 11.33 5.43
CA ASN A 123 4.85 12.12 4.78
C ASN A 123 3.54 11.31 4.64
N SER A 124 2.40 12.00 4.77
CA SER A 124 1.08 11.37 4.62
C SER A 124 0.87 10.67 3.27
N SER A 125 1.53 11.13 2.20
CA SER A 125 1.47 10.49 0.88
C SER A 125 2.23 9.16 0.79
N ASN A 126 3.03 8.83 1.80
CA ASN A 126 3.94 7.68 1.79
C ASN A 126 3.38 6.46 2.55
N PHE A 127 2.07 6.43 2.82
CA PHE A 127 1.34 5.26 3.32
C PHE A 127 0.72 4.54 2.13
N LEU A 128 1.26 3.39 1.77
CA LEU A 128 0.97 2.69 0.53
C LEU A 128 0.54 1.25 0.79
N GLY A 129 -0.26 0.69 -0.11
CA GLY A 129 -0.49 -0.74 -0.18
C GLY A 129 0.59 -1.42 -1.04
N HIS A 130 0.78 -2.71 -0.86
CA HIS A 130 1.70 -3.48 -1.71
C HIS A 130 1.29 -3.39 -3.19
N SER A 131 -0.02 -3.43 -3.48
CA SER A 131 -0.55 -3.25 -4.82
C SER A 131 -0.22 -1.89 -5.44
N ASP A 132 -0.03 -0.82 -4.65
CA ASP A 132 0.35 0.49 -5.18
C ASP A 132 1.77 0.45 -5.78
N ILE A 133 2.69 -0.27 -5.12
CA ILE A 133 4.12 -0.31 -5.46
C ILE A 133 4.52 -1.50 -6.33
N SER A 134 3.63 -2.47 -6.52
CA SER A 134 3.86 -3.69 -7.29
C SER A 134 2.57 -4.20 -7.95
N PRO A 135 1.85 -3.36 -8.73
CA PRO A 135 0.49 -3.64 -9.20
C PRO A 135 0.37 -4.84 -10.12
N LEU A 136 1.46 -5.23 -10.81
CA LEU A 136 1.43 -6.34 -11.75
C LEU A 136 1.42 -7.73 -11.09
N ARG A 137 1.76 -7.81 -9.79
CA ARG A 137 1.90 -9.10 -9.08
C ARG A 137 1.24 -9.13 -7.71
N LYS A 138 0.76 -7.99 -7.20
CA LYS A 138 0.22 -7.87 -5.83
C LYS A 138 -1.11 -7.16 -5.80
N ILE A 139 -1.97 -7.64 -4.90
CA ILE A 139 -3.32 -7.11 -4.71
C ILE A 139 -3.58 -6.64 -3.27
N ASP A 140 -2.73 -7.03 -2.32
CA ASP A 140 -2.81 -6.63 -0.92
C ASP A 140 -2.56 -5.13 -0.72
N PRO A 141 -3.21 -4.50 0.28
CA PRO A 141 -4.14 -5.05 1.27
C PRO A 141 -5.58 -5.23 0.73
N GLY A 142 -5.86 -4.97 -0.53
CA GLY A 142 -7.14 -5.16 -1.20
C GLY A 142 -8.17 -4.04 -0.97
N GLU A 143 -9.35 -4.20 -1.59
CA GLU A 143 -10.42 -3.18 -1.63
C GLU A 143 -11.18 -3.04 -0.31
N LYS A 144 -11.19 -4.07 0.58
CA LYS A 144 -11.82 -3.99 1.90
C LYS A 144 -10.95 -3.23 2.93
N PHE A 145 -9.73 -2.83 2.55
CA PHE A 145 -8.86 -2.07 3.46
C PHE A 145 -9.34 -0.62 3.58
N PRO A 146 -9.54 -0.09 4.81
CA PRO A 146 -10.26 1.17 5.03
C PRO A 146 -9.37 2.41 4.87
N TRP A 147 -8.81 2.66 3.69
CA TRP A 147 -7.94 3.80 3.38
C TRP A 147 -8.55 5.15 3.74
N LYS A 148 -9.87 5.31 3.50
CA LYS A 148 -10.62 6.54 3.88
C LYS A 148 -10.55 6.79 5.39
N LYS A 149 -10.65 5.73 6.23
CA LYS A 149 -10.55 5.85 7.69
C LYS A 149 -9.15 6.27 8.11
N LEU A 150 -8.11 5.67 7.54
CA LEU A 150 -6.71 6.02 7.82
C LEU A 150 -6.38 7.47 7.44
N SER A 151 -6.92 7.96 6.32
CA SER A 151 -6.66 9.33 5.85
C SER A 151 -7.17 10.41 6.81
N LYS A 152 -8.22 10.13 7.60
CA LYS A 152 -8.70 11.04 8.66
C LYS A 152 -7.63 11.31 9.73
N PHE A 153 -6.69 10.38 9.92
CA PHE A 153 -5.54 10.51 10.82
C PHE A 153 -4.26 10.94 10.11
N LYS A 154 -4.36 11.45 8.87
CA LYS A 154 -3.21 11.82 8.02
C LYS A 154 -2.26 10.63 7.73
N LEU A 155 -2.80 9.40 7.70
CA LEU A 155 -2.12 8.15 7.36
C LEU A 155 -2.55 7.68 5.96
N GLY A 156 -2.12 8.41 4.97
CA GLY A 156 -2.53 8.27 3.58
C GLY A 156 -3.27 9.51 3.06
N LYS A 157 -3.32 9.65 1.74
CA LYS A 157 -4.11 10.69 1.05
C LYS A 157 -5.48 10.13 0.69
N TRP A 158 -6.49 11.00 0.68
CA TRP A 158 -7.84 10.70 0.20
C TRP A 158 -8.42 11.92 -0.49
N TYR A 159 -9.44 11.74 -1.28
CA TYR A 159 -10.15 12.81 -1.97
C TYR A 159 -11.36 13.31 -1.16
N LYS A 160 -11.77 14.55 -1.40
CA LYS A 160 -13.01 15.11 -0.85
C LYS A 160 -14.19 14.74 -1.76
N THR A 161 -15.29 14.29 -1.19
CA THR A 161 -16.48 13.85 -1.96
C THR A 161 -17.05 15.01 -2.80
N GLU A 162 -17.00 16.24 -2.29
CA GLU A 162 -17.45 17.46 -2.96
C GLU A 162 -16.68 17.73 -4.26
N SER A 163 -15.39 17.35 -4.30
CA SER A 163 -14.55 17.52 -5.50
C SER A 163 -15.00 16.64 -6.67
N LEU A 164 -15.80 15.61 -6.41
CA LEU A 164 -16.37 14.74 -7.45
C LEU A 164 -17.64 15.32 -8.07
N LYS A 165 -18.27 16.34 -7.46
CA LYS A 165 -19.51 16.98 -7.94
C LYS A 165 -19.29 17.83 -9.20
N LYS A 166 -18.06 18.37 -9.41
CA LYS A 166 -17.76 19.17 -10.61
C LYS A 166 -18.13 18.43 -11.87
N ASN A 167 -18.89 19.10 -12.75
CA ASN A 167 -19.28 18.51 -14.02
C ASN A 167 -18.01 18.26 -14.87
N PHE A 168 -17.88 17.05 -15.36
CA PHE A 168 -16.78 16.63 -16.21
C PHE A 168 -17.38 16.16 -17.52
N LYS A 169 -17.85 17.17 -18.32
CA LYS A 169 -18.34 16.92 -19.69
C LYS A 169 -17.23 16.24 -20.49
N ASP A 170 -17.58 15.43 -21.46
CA ASP A 170 -16.63 14.75 -22.37
C ASP A 170 -15.46 14.01 -21.69
N TRP A 171 -15.71 13.49 -20.48
CA TRP A 171 -14.68 12.81 -19.69
C TRP A 171 -13.96 11.67 -20.46
N LYS A 172 -14.62 11.08 -21.45
CA LYS A 172 -14.03 10.01 -22.30
C LYS A 172 -12.81 10.52 -23.06
N LYS A 173 -12.84 11.77 -23.58
CA LYS A 173 -11.70 12.42 -24.23
C LYS A 173 -10.51 12.64 -23.29
N HIS A 174 -10.76 12.73 -21.99
CA HIS A 174 -9.75 12.96 -20.97
C HIS A 174 -9.16 11.68 -20.34
N LYS A 175 -9.56 10.48 -20.80
CA LYS A 175 -9.00 9.22 -20.29
C LYS A 175 -7.45 9.17 -20.32
N PRO A 176 -6.73 9.66 -21.32
CA PRO A 176 -5.26 9.68 -21.32
C PRO A 176 -4.65 10.45 -20.15
N LEU A 177 -5.37 11.45 -19.59
CA LEU A 177 -4.93 12.20 -18.42
C LEU A 177 -4.79 11.32 -17.17
N PHE A 178 -5.53 10.21 -17.09
CA PHE A 178 -5.46 9.29 -15.96
C PHE A 178 -4.03 8.79 -15.70
N PHE A 179 -3.33 8.31 -16.71
CA PHE A 179 -1.97 7.80 -16.55
C PHE A 179 -0.96 8.92 -16.24
N LYS A 180 -1.15 10.12 -16.79
CA LYS A 180 -0.36 11.30 -16.40
C LYS A 180 -0.56 11.62 -14.91
N ASN A 181 -1.80 11.54 -14.41
CA ASN A 181 -2.12 11.74 -13.01
C ASN A 181 -1.50 10.63 -12.14
N LEU A 182 -1.61 9.37 -12.54
CA LEU A 182 -1.00 8.25 -11.82
C LEU A 182 0.52 8.42 -11.68
N TYR A 183 1.18 8.85 -12.75
CA TYR A 183 2.62 9.12 -12.73
C TYR A 183 2.98 10.21 -11.72
N LYS A 184 2.21 11.32 -11.69
CA LYS A 184 2.37 12.42 -10.71
C LYS A 184 2.13 11.92 -9.27
N ILE A 185 1.11 11.09 -9.04
CA ILE A 185 0.81 10.49 -7.73
C ILE A 185 1.96 9.61 -7.25
N GLY A 186 2.58 8.83 -8.15
CA GLY A 186 3.71 7.99 -7.82
C GLY A 186 3.67 6.58 -8.43
N TYR A 187 2.57 6.16 -9.03
CA TYR A 187 2.45 4.87 -9.68
C TYR A 187 3.45 4.73 -10.84
N ARG A 188 3.93 3.52 -11.02
CA ARG A 188 4.84 3.11 -12.09
C ARG A 188 4.29 1.82 -12.72
N TYR A 189 5.05 1.14 -13.55
CA TYR A 189 4.66 -0.08 -14.25
C TYR A 189 3.66 0.11 -15.40
N PHE A 190 3.68 1.29 -16.01
CA PHE A 190 3.01 1.62 -17.27
C PHE A 190 3.86 2.60 -18.07
N ASP A 191 3.61 2.69 -19.36
CA ASP A 191 4.18 3.70 -20.24
C ASP A 191 3.25 4.92 -20.30
N LEU A 192 3.78 6.14 -20.49
CA LEU A 192 2.98 7.35 -20.59
C LEU A 192 2.36 7.51 -21.99
N ASN A 193 3.02 7.00 -23.02
CA ASN A 193 2.66 7.19 -24.41
C ASN A 193 1.95 5.97 -25.04
N ARG A 194 2.22 4.77 -24.52
CA ARG A 194 1.70 3.51 -25.06
C ARG A 194 0.83 2.78 -24.03
N ARG A 195 -0.35 2.28 -24.47
CA ARG A 195 -1.24 1.43 -23.65
C ARG A 195 -0.96 -0.04 -23.90
N VAL A 196 -0.89 -0.83 -22.82
CA VAL A 196 -0.65 -2.27 -22.86
C VAL A 196 -1.66 -3.02 -21.98
N LYS A 197 -1.83 -4.32 -22.23
CA LYS A 197 -2.78 -5.19 -21.49
C LYS A 197 -2.61 -5.10 -19.96
N ASN A 198 -1.38 -4.98 -19.51
CA ASN A 198 -1.05 -4.90 -18.08
C ASN A 198 -1.48 -3.58 -17.41
N ASP A 199 -1.81 -2.53 -18.18
CA ASP A 199 -2.34 -1.27 -17.64
C ASP A 199 -3.60 -1.49 -16.80
N LYS A 200 -4.41 -2.53 -17.15
CA LYS A 200 -5.58 -2.94 -16.37
C LYS A 200 -5.25 -3.25 -14.91
N LEU A 201 -4.10 -3.85 -14.63
CA LEU A 201 -3.66 -4.19 -13.27
C LEU A 201 -3.29 -2.93 -12.49
N VAL A 202 -2.68 -1.95 -13.15
CA VAL A 202 -2.36 -0.65 -12.53
C VAL A 202 -3.62 0.14 -12.21
N ILE A 203 -4.61 0.14 -13.13
CA ILE A 203 -5.93 0.76 -12.89
C ILE A 203 -6.60 0.08 -11.69
N LYS A 204 -6.61 -1.26 -11.63
CA LYS A 204 -7.18 -2.01 -10.50
C LYS A 204 -6.50 -1.68 -9.18
N ALA A 205 -5.17 -1.54 -9.14
CA ALA A 205 -4.44 -1.15 -7.93
C ALA A 205 -4.90 0.23 -7.42
N PHE A 206 -5.02 1.21 -8.31
CA PHE A 206 -5.57 2.53 -7.97
C PHE A 206 -7.01 2.45 -7.47
N GLN A 207 -7.88 1.68 -8.15
CA GLN A 207 -9.28 1.50 -7.78
C GLN A 207 -9.43 0.82 -6.42
N ARG A 208 -8.67 -0.26 -6.12
CA ARG A 208 -8.68 -0.90 -4.79
C ARG A 208 -8.45 0.09 -3.66
N LYS A 209 -7.59 1.05 -3.88
CA LYS A 209 -7.30 2.07 -2.88
C LYS A 209 -8.35 3.18 -2.83
N TYR A 210 -8.72 3.75 -3.97
CA TYR A 210 -9.46 5.00 -4.04
C TYR A 210 -10.90 4.89 -4.55
N ASN A 211 -11.26 3.79 -5.22
CA ASN A 211 -12.61 3.50 -5.70
C ASN A 211 -12.98 2.03 -5.44
N PRO A 212 -12.93 1.56 -4.18
CA PRO A 212 -13.03 0.14 -3.85
C PRO A 212 -14.38 -0.51 -4.22
N SER A 213 -15.43 0.28 -4.42
CA SER A 213 -16.73 -0.20 -4.90
C SER A 213 -16.76 -0.60 -6.38
N ASN A 214 -15.72 -0.22 -7.16
CA ASN A 214 -15.60 -0.57 -8.58
C ASN A 214 -14.15 -0.83 -8.98
N VAL A 215 -13.71 -2.07 -8.83
CA VAL A 215 -12.35 -2.54 -9.18
C VAL A 215 -12.38 -3.25 -10.54
N SER A 216 -12.90 -2.58 -11.55
CA SER A 216 -13.07 -3.14 -12.90
C SER A 216 -11.77 -3.23 -13.72
N GLY A 217 -10.79 -2.35 -13.42
CA GLY A 217 -9.61 -2.16 -14.26
C GLY A 217 -9.89 -1.34 -15.52
N VAL A 218 -11.04 -0.66 -15.56
CA VAL A 218 -11.41 0.29 -16.61
C VAL A 218 -11.50 1.68 -15.99
N VAL A 219 -10.96 2.68 -16.68
CA VAL A 219 -11.07 4.08 -16.25
C VAL A 219 -12.50 4.56 -16.50
N ASP A 220 -13.30 4.67 -15.42
CA ASP A 220 -14.61 5.30 -15.42
C ASP A 220 -14.52 6.79 -15.04
N ARG A 221 -15.65 7.50 -15.15
CA ARG A 221 -15.73 8.95 -14.85
C ARG A 221 -15.29 9.27 -13.41
N LYS A 222 -15.70 8.43 -12.44
CA LYS A 222 -15.35 8.60 -11.02
C LYS A 222 -13.85 8.36 -10.79
N THR A 223 -13.31 7.27 -11.33
CA THR A 223 -11.88 6.94 -11.25
C THR A 223 -11.00 8.06 -11.81
N LEU A 224 -11.38 8.62 -12.97
CA LEU A 224 -10.67 9.75 -13.56
C LEU A 224 -10.72 11.01 -12.68
N LYS A 225 -11.90 11.41 -12.18
CA LYS A 225 -12.05 12.55 -11.28
C LYS A 225 -11.19 12.40 -10.02
N ILE A 226 -11.19 11.22 -9.40
CA ILE A 226 -10.36 10.94 -8.22
C ILE A 226 -8.88 11.13 -8.55
N SER A 227 -8.42 10.62 -9.69
CA SER A 227 -7.02 10.77 -10.10
C SER A 227 -6.62 12.23 -10.32
N CYS A 228 -7.49 13.05 -10.94
CA CYS A 228 -7.28 14.48 -11.12
C CYS A 228 -7.15 15.21 -9.77
N PHE A 229 -8.05 14.93 -8.84
CA PHE A 229 -8.01 15.55 -7.53
C PHE A 229 -6.72 15.22 -6.77
N LEU A 230 -6.34 13.94 -6.73
CA LEU A 230 -5.14 13.48 -6.01
C LEU A 230 -3.85 14.03 -6.64
N ALA A 231 -3.77 14.08 -7.97
CA ALA A 231 -2.62 14.66 -8.66
C ALA A 231 -2.44 16.16 -8.38
N ASN A 232 -3.56 16.90 -8.30
CA ASN A 232 -3.54 18.35 -8.02
C ASN A 232 -3.20 18.68 -6.55
N GLN A 233 -3.46 17.76 -5.60
CA GLN A 233 -3.04 17.94 -4.21
C GLN A 233 -1.52 17.93 -4.01
N LEU A 234 -0.76 17.37 -4.97
CA LEU A 234 0.70 17.27 -4.88
C LEU A 234 1.41 18.52 -5.40
N ILE A 235 0.69 19.40 -6.09
CA ILE A 235 1.24 20.68 -6.60
C ILE A 235 1.21 21.76 -5.50
N LYS A 236 0.41 21.56 -4.45
CA LYS A 236 0.21 22.52 -3.36
C LYS A 236 0.99 22.21 -2.08
N THR A 237 1.86 21.21 -2.12
CA THR A 237 2.75 20.78 -1.02
C THR A 237 4.21 20.82 -1.44
#